data_f8b7f3509e7b614163546afa6063f9ab
#
_entry.id   f8b7f3509e7b614163546afa6063f9ab
#
_cell.length_a   1.000
_cell.length_b   1.000
_cell.length_c   1.000
_cell.angle_alpha   90.00
_cell.angle_beta   90.00
_cell.angle_gamma   90.00
#
_symmetry.space_group_name_H-M   'P 1'
#
loop_
_entity.id
_entity.type
_entity.pdbx_description
1 polymer ?
#
loop_
_entity_poly.entity_id
_entity_poly.type
_entity_poly.pdbx_seq_one_letter_code
_entity_poly.pdbx_strand_id
1 'polypeptide(L)'
;MRSNYFLRFLDQFNVAFPIFDGESFWESYISDSPREPPAYLLCQLYSMSLVYWKHTPKLACHPKPDVRYAVNLTVAALHEEYTAPGLSTISASLIDLTGRPIFSMTGNAVSCGRMVSLAHCLGLNRDPSNWKLPPHEKRHRIRLWWGVVIHDRW
;
A
#
# COMPACT_ATOMS: atom_id res chain seq x y z
N MET A 1 2.53 20.03 2.32
CA MET A 1 1.28 19.30 2.67
C MET A 1 1.39 17.79 2.39
N ARG A 2 1.79 17.34 1.18
CA ARG A 2 1.99 15.92 0.82
C ARG A 2 2.86 15.13 1.81
N SER A 3 4.00 15.70 2.24
CA SER A 3 4.93 15.05 3.19
C SER A 3 4.30 14.70 4.54
N ASN A 4 3.33 15.48 5.04
CA ASN A 4 2.70 15.21 6.34
C ASN A 4 1.79 13.97 6.33
N TYR A 5 1.10 13.69 5.22
CA TYR A 5 0.29 12.47 5.07
C TYR A 5 1.17 11.23 5.03
N PHE A 6 2.23 11.34 4.26
CA PHE A 6 3.18 10.26 4.08
C PHE A 6 3.88 9.89 5.39
N LEU A 7 4.39 10.88 6.13
CA LEU A 7 5.01 10.65 7.44
C LEU A 7 4.02 10.00 8.42
N ARG A 8 2.74 10.44 8.44
CA ARG A 8 1.73 9.80 9.28
C ARG A 8 1.44 8.36 8.90
N PHE A 9 1.45 8.06 7.61
CA PHE A 9 1.35 6.67 7.17
C PHE A 9 2.50 5.83 7.70
N LEU A 10 3.74 6.30 7.57
CA LEU A 10 4.91 5.58 8.07
C LEU A 10 4.89 5.42 9.58
N ASP A 11 4.57 6.48 10.32
CA ASP A 11 4.63 6.52 11.80
C ASP A 11 3.50 5.72 12.46
N GLN A 12 2.36 5.57 11.82
CA GLN A 12 1.17 4.97 12.42
C GLN A 12 0.81 3.64 11.77
N PHE A 13 0.56 3.66 10.45
CA PHE A 13 0.09 2.48 9.74
C PHE A 13 1.21 1.47 9.49
N ASN A 14 2.33 1.91 8.94
CA ASN A 14 3.44 1.02 8.58
C ASN A 14 4.13 0.40 9.81
N VAL A 15 3.94 0.96 11.00
CA VAL A 15 4.40 0.35 12.27
C VAL A 15 3.57 -0.89 12.61
N ALA A 16 2.25 -0.82 12.43
CA ALA A 16 1.34 -1.94 12.67
C ALA A 16 1.40 -3.00 11.53
N PHE A 17 1.53 -2.53 10.29
CA PHE A 17 1.59 -3.33 9.08
C PHE A 17 2.82 -2.94 8.25
N PRO A 18 4.00 -3.52 8.53
CA PRO A 18 5.28 -3.11 7.95
C PRO A 18 5.43 -3.56 6.49
N ILE A 19 4.63 -3.00 5.60
CA ILE A 19 4.66 -3.27 4.15
C ILE A 19 5.95 -2.71 3.53
N PHE A 20 6.34 -1.50 3.94
CA PHE A 20 7.50 -0.81 3.41
C PHE A 20 8.66 -0.76 4.40
N ASP A 21 9.87 -0.68 3.87
CA ASP A 21 11.03 -0.17 4.59
C ASP A 21 10.93 1.36 4.60
N GLY A 22 10.59 1.93 5.77
CA GLY A 22 10.22 3.34 5.88
C GLY A 22 11.28 4.30 5.34
N GLU A 23 12.55 4.03 5.62
CA GLU A 23 13.68 4.86 5.18
C GLU A 23 13.86 4.79 3.66
N SER A 24 14.01 3.60 3.10
CA SER A 24 14.19 3.40 1.65
C SER A 24 12.98 3.91 0.85
N PHE A 25 11.78 3.77 1.40
CA PHE A 25 10.57 4.26 0.75
C PHE A 25 10.46 5.79 0.81
N TRP A 26 10.85 6.40 1.94
CA TRP A 26 10.93 7.86 2.07
C TRP A 26 11.93 8.45 1.08
N GLU A 27 13.12 7.87 0.96
CA GLU A 27 14.14 8.30 -0.01
C GLU A 27 13.60 8.23 -1.44
N SER A 28 12.90 7.17 -1.82
CA SER A 28 12.30 7.04 -3.15
C SER A 28 11.18 8.07 -3.42
N TYR A 29 10.49 8.51 -2.36
CA TYR A 29 9.41 9.50 -2.46
C TYR A 29 9.90 10.93 -2.61
N ILE A 30 11.04 11.30 -1.97
CA ILE A 30 11.58 12.66 -2.01
C ILE A 30 12.57 12.89 -3.15
N SER A 31 13.16 11.82 -3.69
CA SER A 31 14.11 11.94 -4.81
C SER A 31 13.36 12.03 -6.13
N ASP A 32 13.75 12.98 -7.00
CA ASP A 32 13.31 13.03 -8.42
C ASP A 32 13.91 11.84 -9.22
N SER A 33 13.81 10.66 -8.66
CA SER A 33 14.36 9.43 -9.21
C SER A 33 13.34 8.74 -10.11
N PRO A 34 13.77 8.02 -11.17
CA PRO A 34 12.89 7.14 -11.94
C PRO A 34 12.26 6.00 -11.12
N ARG A 35 12.56 5.94 -9.82
CA ARG A 35 11.98 5.02 -8.84
C ARG A 35 10.87 5.65 -7.98
N GLU A 36 10.32 6.79 -8.40
CA GLU A 36 9.18 7.40 -7.71
C GLU A 36 8.03 6.37 -7.58
N PRO A 37 7.40 6.27 -6.38
CA PRO A 37 6.27 5.38 -6.19
C PRO A 37 5.14 5.69 -7.17
N PRO A 38 4.51 4.68 -7.80
CA PRO A 38 3.44 4.91 -8.76
C PRO A 38 2.27 5.71 -8.18
N ALA A 39 1.63 6.53 -9.00
CA ALA A 39 0.54 7.41 -8.57
C ALA A 39 -0.60 6.66 -7.85
N TYR A 40 -0.99 5.48 -8.33
CA TYR A 40 -2.04 4.68 -7.69
C TYR A 40 -1.64 4.22 -6.27
N LEU A 41 -0.36 3.88 -6.04
CA LEU A 41 0.14 3.54 -4.73
C LEU A 41 0.13 4.75 -3.79
N LEU A 42 0.56 5.93 -4.29
CA LEU A 42 0.47 7.17 -3.53
C LEU A 42 -0.97 7.55 -3.20
N CYS A 43 -1.92 7.33 -4.12
CA CYS A 43 -3.34 7.53 -3.87
C CYS A 43 -3.83 6.66 -2.70
N GLN A 44 -3.45 5.37 -2.66
CA GLN A 44 -3.80 4.48 -1.54
C GLN A 44 -3.22 5.00 -0.21
N LEU A 45 -1.95 5.39 -0.20
CA LEU A 45 -1.31 5.96 1.00
C LEU A 45 -2.02 7.21 1.51
N TYR A 46 -2.38 8.13 0.61
CA TYR A 46 -3.07 9.36 0.99
C TYR A 46 -4.49 9.08 1.48
N SER A 47 -5.24 8.21 0.79
CA SER A 47 -6.58 7.83 1.21
C SER A 47 -6.59 7.20 2.60
N MET A 48 -5.67 6.28 2.86
CA MET A 48 -5.50 5.67 4.18
C MET A 48 -5.15 6.70 5.25
N SER A 49 -4.29 7.66 4.92
CA SER A 49 -3.87 8.72 5.86
C SER A 49 -5.00 9.68 6.27
N LEU A 50 -6.13 9.71 5.53
CA LEU A 50 -7.31 10.52 5.89
C LEU A 50 -7.93 10.11 7.24
N VAL A 51 -7.68 8.89 7.71
CA VAL A 51 -8.10 8.44 9.04
C VAL A 51 -7.47 9.31 10.12
N TYR A 52 -6.23 9.75 9.91
CA TYR A 52 -5.47 10.55 10.88
C TYR A 52 -5.67 12.06 10.72
N TRP A 53 -6.61 12.53 9.88
CA TRP A 53 -6.82 13.94 9.56
C TRP A 53 -6.98 14.81 10.80
N LYS A 54 -7.90 14.44 11.69
CA LYS A 54 -8.22 15.20 12.91
C LYS A 54 -7.09 15.16 13.95
N HIS A 55 -6.25 14.14 13.91
CA HIS A 55 -5.13 13.95 14.84
C HIS A 55 -3.83 14.62 14.37
N THR A 56 -3.86 15.29 13.21
CA THR A 56 -2.71 16.00 12.65
C THR A 56 -2.96 17.51 12.78
N PRO A 57 -2.26 18.23 13.68
CA PRO A 57 -2.56 19.66 13.98
C PRO A 57 -2.61 20.54 12.72
N LYS A 58 -1.70 20.33 11.76
CA LYS A 58 -1.66 21.07 10.50
C LYS A 58 -2.83 20.79 9.55
N LEU A 59 -3.52 19.67 9.69
CA LEU A 59 -4.63 19.28 8.86
C LEU A 59 -5.98 19.53 9.54
N ALA A 60 -6.01 19.46 10.86
CA ALA A 60 -7.23 19.64 11.65
C ALA A 60 -7.89 21.01 11.47
N CYS A 61 -7.12 22.03 11.07
CA CYS A 61 -7.63 23.36 10.76
C CYS A 61 -8.25 23.49 9.37
N HIS A 62 -8.15 22.46 8.51
CA HIS A 62 -8.74 22.43 7.19
C HIS A 62 -9.96 21.51 7.14
N PRO A 63 -10.92 21.73 6.25
CA PRO A 63 -12.05 20.82 6.05
C PRO A 63 -11.53 19.44 5.61
N LYS A 64 -12.06 18.39 6.25
CA LYS A 64 -11.69 17.00 5.91
C LYS A 64 -12.24 16.65 4.53
N PRO A 65 -11.43 16.09 3.61
CA PRO A 65 -11.90 15.58 2.34
C PRO A 65 -12.96 14.48 2.51
N ASP A 66 -13.80 14.30 1.50
CA ASP A 66 -14.74 13.17 1.45
C ASP A 66 -13.95 11.85 1.33
N VAL A 67 -13.94 11.09 2.43
CA VAL A 67 -13.22 9.83 2.53
C VAL A 67 -13.77 8.80 1.54
N ARG A 68 -15.09 8.76 1.35
CA ARG A 68 -15.74 7.79 0.46
C ARG A 68 -15.35 8.05 -1.00
N TYR A 69 -15.34 9.31 -1.39
CA TYR A 69 -14.90 9.72 -2.73
C TYR A 69 -13.42 9.36 -2.95
N ALA A 70 -12.55 9.67 -1.99
CA ALA A 70 -11.12 9.35 -2.06
C ALA A 70 -10.90 7.83 -2.18
N VAL A 71 -11.58 7.02 -1.35
CA VAL A 71 -11.48 5.55 -1.41
C VAL A 71 -11.96 5.02 -2.76
N ASN A 72 -13.09 5.50 -3.29
CA ASN A 72 -13.59 5.05 -4.59
C ASN A 72 -12.59 5.32 -5.72
N LEU A 73 -11.96 6.50 -5.71
CA LEU A 73 -10.93 6.84 -6.70
C LEU A 73 -9.72 5.91 -6.62
N THR A 74 -9.26 5.61 -5.41
CA THR A 74 -8.10 4.72 -5.22
C THR A 74 -8.40 3.28 -5.62
N VAL A 75 -9.61 2.80 -5.36
CA VAL A 75 -10.07 1.47 -5.79
C VAL A 75 -10.12 1.40 -7.31
N ALA A 76 -10.66 2.42 -7.99
CA ALA A 76 -10.71 2.47 -9.44
C ALA A 76 -9.30 2.46 -10.04
N ALA A 77 -8.39 3.31 -9.55
CA ALA A 77 -7.01 3.35 -9.99
C ALA A 77 -6.28 2.01 -9.79
N LEU A 78 -6.51 1.34 -8.64
CA LEU A 78 -5.92 0.03 -8.38
C LEU A 78 -6.47 -1.05 -9.35
N HIS A 79 -7.75 -0.98 -9.71
CA HIS A 79 -8.33 -1.92 -10.67
C HIS A 79 -7.72 -1.79 -12.08
N GLU A 80 -7.43 -0.58 -12.52
CA GLU A 80 -6.75 -0.33 -13.80
C GLU A 80 -5.35 -0.94 -13.84
N GLU A 81 -4.62 -0.87 -12.72
CA GLU A 81 -3.26 -1.42 -12.60
C GLU A 81 -3.18 -2.95 -12.70
N TYR A 82 -4.29 -3.65 -12.50
CA TYR A 82 -4.33 -5.10 -12.71
C TYR A 82 -4.22 -5.52 -14.20
N THR A 83 -4.16 -4.57 -15.12
CA THR A 83 -3.84 -4.84 -16.54
C THR A 83 -2.35 -5.09 -16.77
N ALA A 84 -1.46 -4.49 -15.98
CA ALA A 84 -0.01 -4.67 -16.03
C ALA A 84 0.60 -4.68 -14.61
N PRO A 85 0.20 -5.63 -13.75
CA PRO A 85 0.46 -5.57 -12.32
C PRO A 85 1.90 -5.93 -11.96
N GLY A 86 2.40 -5.32 -10.86
CA GLY A 86 3.73 -5.55 -10.29
C GLY A 86 3.75 -5.61 -8.76
N LEU A 87 4.93 -5.49 -8.18
CA LEU A 87 5.09 -5.48 -6.70
C LEU A 87 4.33 -4.33 -6.06
N SER A 88 4.33 -3.15 -6.68
CA SER A 88 3.60 -1.99 -6.19
C SER A 88 2.08 -2.21 -6.19
N THR A 89 1.56 -3.05 -7.10
CA THR A 89 0.14 -3.44 -7.11
C THR A 89 -0.20 -4.29 -5.89
N ILE A 90 0.69 -5.20 -5.47
CA ILE A 90 0.54 -5.97 -4.22
C ILE A 90 0.55 -5.01 -3.02
N SER A 91 1.52 -4.08 -2.97
CA SER A 91 1.60 -3.10 -1.87
C SER A 91 0.31 -2.27 -1.77
N ALA A 92 -0.21 -1.78 -2.89
CA ALA A 92 -1.44 -1.00 -2.94
C ALA A 92 -2.66 -1.85 -2.53
N SER A 93 -2.73 -3.12 -2.96
CA SER A 93 -3.80 -4.06 -2.58
C SER A 93 -3.81 -4.36 -1.08
N LEU A 94 -2.64 -4.53 -0.47
CA LEU A 94 -2.51 -4.72 0.98
C LEU A 94 -3.01 -3.51 1.76
N ILE A 95 -2.66 -2.29 1.33
CA ILE A 95 -3.14 -1.05 1.95
C ILE A 95 -4.65 -0.92 1.80
N ASP A 96 -5.18 -1.20 0.61
CA ASP A 96 -6.61 -1.15 0.32
C ASP A 96 -7.39 -2.11 1.22
N LEU A 97 -7.00 -3.38 1.28
CA LEU A 97 -7.66 -4.40 2.09
C LEU A 97 -7.60 -4.10 3.60
N THR A 98 -6.49 -3.56 4.08
CA THR A 98 -6.33 -3.20 5.50
C THR A 98 -7.11 -1.95 5.87
N GLY A 99 -7.16 -0.95 4.99
CA GLY A 99 -7.72 0.39 5.26
C GLY A 99 -9.15 0.57 4.82
N ARG A 100 -9.70 -0.33 4.01
CA ARG A 100 -11.06 -0.21 3.50
C ARG A 100 -12.07 -0.56 4.60
N PRO A 101 -13.00 0.35 4.93
CA PRO A 101 -14.14 -0.02 5.75
C PRO A 101 -14.86 -1.21 5.11
N ILE A 102 -15.35 -2.16 5.92
CA ILE A 102 -16.01 -3.39 5.44
C ILE A 102 -17.38 -3.02 4.84
N PHE A 103 -17.40 -2.51 3.61
CA PHE A 103 -18.65 -2.26 2.88
C PHE A 103 -19.12 -3.49 2.10
N SER A 104 -18.21 -4.41 1.76
CA SER A 104 -18.54 -5.61 1.00
C SER A 104 -17.55 -6.73 1.35
N MET A 105 -18.00 -7.68 2.15
CA MET A 105 -17.20 -8.88 2.45
C MET A 105 -16.85 -9.65 1.16
N THR A 106 -17.81 -9.80 0.25
CA THR A 106 -17.61 -10.47 -1.03
C THR A 106 -16.59 -9.74 -1.91
N GLY A 107 -16.70 -8.40 -1.98
CA GLY A 107 -15.73 -7.59 -2.74
C GLY A 107 -14.31 -7.70 -2.18
N ASN A 108 -14.17 -7.72 -0.85
CA ASN A 108 -12.87 -7.91 -0.19
C ASN A 108 -12.31 -9.31 -0.46
N ALA A 109 -13.14 -10.36 -0.42
CA ALA A 109 -12.71 -11.72 -0.74
C ALA A 109 -12.21 -11.84 -2.19
N VAL A 110 -12.91 -11.24 -3.17
CA VAL A 110 -12.47 -11.19 -4.57
C VAL A 110 -11.15 -10.44 -4.71
N SER A 111 -11.02 -9.29 -4.06
CA SER A 111 -9.77 -8.49 -4.09
C SER A 111 -8.61 -9.24 -3.46
N CYS A 112 -8.83 -9.92 -2.35
CA CYS A 112 -7.84 -10.77 -1.70
C CYS A 112 -7.41 -11.92 -2.63
N GLY A 113 -8.34 -12.65 -3.23
CA GLY A 113 -8.04 -13.74 -4.17
C GLY A 113 -7.22 -13.28 -5.38
N ARG A 114 -7.52 -12.11 -5.94
CA ARG A 114 -6.72 -11.51 -7.02
C ARG A 114 -5.30 -11.19 -6.56
N MET A 115 -5.15 -10.61 -5.38
CA MET A 115 -3.84 -10.30 -4.79
C MET A 115 -3.02 -11.57 -4.53
N VAL A 116 -3.63 -12.62 -3.97
CA VAL A 116 -2.97 -13.91 -3.73
C VAL A 116 -2.48 -14.53 -5.04
N SER A 117 -3.34 -14.57 -6.06
CA SER A 117 -2.97 -15.09 -7.39
C SER A 117 -1.80 -14.31 -7.99
N LEU A 118 -1.84 -12.98 -7.92
CA LEU A 118 -0.76 -12.13 -8.41
C LEU A 118 0.54 -12.37 -7.63
N ALA A 119 0.47 -12.51 -6.30
CA ALA A 119 1.64 -12.79 -5.47
C ALA A 119 2.34 -14.09 -5.87
N HIS A 120 1.58 -15.14 -6.20
CA HIS A 120 2.13 -16.39 -6.73
C HIS A 120 2.76 -16.20 -8.10
N CYS A 121 2.12 -15.47 -9.02
CA CYS A 121 2.67 -15.16 -10.33
C CYS A 121 4.00 -14.41 -10.25
N LEU A 122 4.13 -13.48 -9.30
CA LEU A 122 5.36 -12.72 -9.03
C LEU A 122 6.41 -13.50 -8.24
N GLY A 123 6.12 -14.74 -7.84
CA GLY A 123 7.02 -15.61 -7.09
C GLY A 123 7.28 -15.14 -5.66
N LEU A 124 6.36 -14.39 -5.03
CA LEU A 124 6.54 -13.92 -3.65
C LEU A 124 6.56 -15.07 -2.63
N ASN A 125 5.93 -16.20 -2.96
CA ASN A 125 5.94 -17.42 -2.17
C ASN A 125 7.27 -18.18 -2.16
N ARG A 126 8.26 -17.70 -2.92
CA ARG A 126 9.60 -18.30 -3.01
C ARG A 126 10.60 -17.52 -2.18
N ASP A 127 11.50 -18.24 -1.50
CA ASP A 127 12.59 -17.62 -0.76
C ASP A 127 13.55 -16.85 -1.71
N PRO A 128 13.66 -15.51 -1.56
CA PRO A 128 14.53 -14.71 -2.42
C PRO A 128 15.99 -14.68 -1.96
N SER A 129 16.37 -15.41 -0.91
CA SER A 129 17.71 -15.33 -0.28
C SER A 129 18.84 -15.54 -1.27
N ASN A 130 18.68 -16.48 -2.20
CA ASN A 130 19.68 -16.83 -3.23
C ASN A 130 19.50 -16.06 -4.56
N TRP A 131 18.54 -15.12 -4.63
CA TRP A 131 18.32 -14.36 -5.85
C TRP A 131 19.38 -13.25 -6.01
N LYS A 132 19.70 -12.91 -7.25
CA LYS A 132 20.61 -11.77 -7.56
C LYS A 132 19.86 -10.44 -7.47
N LEU A 133 19.38 -10.10 -6.28
CA LEU A 133 18.64 -8.88 -5.98
C LEU A 133 19.31 -8.11 -4.83
N PRO A 134 19.15 -6.79 -4.80
CA PRO A 134 19.61 -5.97 -3.66
C PRO A 134 18.94 -6.42 -2.34
N PRO A 135 19.63 -6.30 -1.18
CA PRO A 135 19.09 -6.75 0.11
C PRO A 135 17.75 -6.11 0.49
N HIS A 136 17.52 -4.83 0.17
CA HIS A 136 16.27 -4.13 0.44
C HIS A 136 15.10 -4.73 -0.35
N GLU A 137 15.32 -5.10 -1.61
CA GLU A 137 14.29 -5.71 -2.46
C GLU A 137 13.93 -7.13 -1.98
N LYS A 138 14.91 -7.92 -1.53
CA LYS A 138 14.65 -9.23 -0.91
C LYS A 138 13.77 -9.08 0.32
N ARG A 139 14.12 -8.13 1.22
CA ARG A 139 13.32 -7.85 2.42
C ARG A 139 11.91 -7.37 2.07
N HIS A 140 11.77 -6.53 1.05
CA HIS A 140 10.46 -6.05 0.59
C HIS A 140 9.58 -7.20 0.10
N ARG A 141 10.11 -8.11 -0.72
CA ARG A 141 9.40 -9.30 -1.18
C ARG A 141 8.92 -10.19 -0.03
N ILE A 142 9.76 -10.42 0.97
CA ILE A 142 9.39 -11.20 2.16
C ILE A 142 8.26 -10.51 2.94
N ARG A 143 8.33 -9.20 3.15
CA ARG A 143 7.27 -8.44 3.83
C ARG A 143 5.95 -8.53 3.08
N LEU A 144 5.97 -8.33 1.76
CA LEU A 144 4.78 -8.44 0.92
C LEU A 144 4.16 -9.84 1.01
N TRP A 145 4.97 -10.89 0.95
CA TRP A 145 4.48 -12.25 1.07
C TRP A 145 3.77 -12.49 2.40
N TRP A 146 4.36 -12.07 3.51
CA TRP A 146 3.71 -12.20 4.81
C TRP A 146 2.43 -11.39 4.91
N GLY A 147 2.39 -10.17 4.35
CA GLY A 147 1.17 -9.39 4.25
C GLY A 147 0.06 -10.13 3.49
N VAL A 148 0.39 -10.75 2.36
CA VAL A 148 -0.54 -11.56 1.56
C VAL A 148 -1.06 -12.75 2.36
N VAL A 149 -0.17 -13.50 3.02
CA VAL A 149 -0.56 -14.68 3.83
C VAL A 149 -1.49 -14.30 4.97
N ILE A 150 -1.24 -13.18 5.65
CA ILE A 150 -2.10 -12.68 6.72
C ILE A 150 -3.52 -12.43 6.19
N HIS A 151 -3.66 -11.73 5.06
CA HIS A 151 -4.98 -11.42 4.50
C HIS A 151 -5.70 -12.63 3.91
N ASP A 152 -4.96 -13.63 3.41
CA ASP A 152 -5.54 -14.87 2.88
C ASP A 152 -6.11 -15.76 3.99
N ARG A 153 -5.54 -15.67 5.20
CA ARG A 153 -5.90 -16.57 6.33
C ARG A 153 -6.89 -15.96 7.32
N TRP A 154 -7.14 -14.67 7.24
CA TRP A 154 -8.06 -13.94 8.11
C TRP A 154 -9.32 -13.52 7.35
#